data_f31bb378447ba77693e6aababde07432
#
_entry.id   f31bb378447ba77693e6aababde07432
#
_cell.length_a   1.000
_cell.length_b   1.000
_cell.length_c   1.000
_cell.angle_alpha   90.00
_cell.angle_beta   90.00
_cell.angle_gamma   90.00
#
_symmetry.space_group_name_H-M   'P 1'
#
loop_
_entity.id
_entity.type
_entity.pdbx_description
1 polymer ?
#
loop_
_entity_poly.entity_id
_entity_poly.type
_entity_poly.pdbx_seq_one_letter_code
_entity_poly.pdbx_strand_id
1 'polypeptide(L)'
;ITQTKDNGNLFDIDAQNVGLLETLKVKNHSFGLGYQQIIGESAYPLPDGFLPETYFINWNTTGFFKQDEKSYHFIYGYDFKDYVPGLNTTFKYVYGDHFKTADGLKNKESEANVIVNYALQQPFLKGLALQYIFINYDVKHGNDFSENRFFVNYSKKF
;
A
#
# COMPACT_ATOMS: atom_id res chain seq x y z
N ILE A 1 10.80 -12.78 -1.48
CA ILE A 1 12.01 -12.14 -2.03
C ILE A 1 11.86 -12.09 -3.53
N THR A 2 11.99 -10.92 -4.11
CA THR A 2 12.04 -10.73 -5.56
C THR A 2 13.33 -10.03 -5.94
N GLN A 3 13.94 -10.44 -7.04
CA GLN A 3 15.18 -9.85 -7.56
C GLN A 3 14.98 -9.47 -9.01
N THR A 4 15.46 -8.33 -9.41
CA THR A 4 15.48 -7.86 -10.79
C THR A 4 16.88 -7.39 -11.14
N LYS A 5 17.40 -7.89 -12.22
CA LYS A 5 18.68 -7.46 -12.80
C LYS A 5 18.50 -7.35 -14.30
N ASP A 6 18.82 -6.20 -14.86
CA ASP A 6 18.85 -5.97 -16.30
C ASP A 6 20.28 -5.61 -16.72
N ASN A 7 20.77 -6.32 -17.74
CA ASN A 7 22.02 -5.98 -18.43
C ASN A 7 21.73 -5.30 -19.78
N GLY A 8 20.49 -4.82 -19.96
CA GLY A 8 20.04 -4.19 -21.21
C GLY A 8 20.51 -2.73 -21.34
N ASN A 9 20.39 -2.19 -22.55
CA ASN A 9 20.86 -0.84 -22.89
C ASN A 9 19.92 0.30 -22.46
N LEU A 10 18.78 -0.01 -21.79
CA LEU A 10 17.77 1.01 -21.47
C LEU A 10 17.82 1.48 -20.01
N PHE A 11 18.09 0.57 -19.07
CA PHE A 11 18.14 0.89 -17.64
C PHE A 11 19.19 -0.02 -16.97
N ASP A 12 20.00 0.58 -16.09
CA ASP A 12 20.87 -0.19 -15.20
C ASP A 12 20.07 -0.52 -13.93
N ILE A 13 19.54 -1.74 -13.86
CA ILE A 13 18.68 -2.18 -12.76
C ILE A 13 19.39 -3.32 -12.04
N ASP A 14 19.71 -3.10 -10.76
CA ASP A 14 20.10 -4.15 -9.82
C ASP A 14 19.40 -3.87 -8.49
N ALA A 15 18.28 -4.57 -8.26
CA ALA A 15 17.47 -4.38 -7.07
C ALA A 15 16.84 -5.69 -6.59
N GLN A 16 16.80 -5.86 -5.28
CA GLN A 16 16.11 -6.94 -4.59
C GLN A 16 15.07 -6.32 -3.65
N ASN A 17 13.87 -6.90 -3.64
CA ASN A 17 12.84 -6.57 -2.65
C ASN A 17 12.68 -7.75 -1.69
N VAL A 18 12.89 -7.47 -0.40
CA VAL A 18 12.66 -8.43 0.69
C VAL A 18 11.55 -7.87 1.56
N GLY A 19 10.46 -8.62 1.71
CA GLY A 19 9.33 -8.21 2.52
C GLY A 19 8.77 -9.34 3.37
N LEU A 20 8.30 -8.99 4.56
CA LEU A 20 7.58 -9.85 5.49
C LEU A 20 6.35 -9.10 6.00
N LEU A 21 5.19 -9.73 5.92
CA LEU A 21 3.94 -9.22 6.48
C LEU A 21 3.28 -10.31 7.31
N GLU A 22 3.10 -10.02 8.58
CA GLU A 22 2.36 -10.86 9.52
C GLU A 22 0.98 -10.27 9.76
N THR A 23 -0.06 -11.12 9.78
CA THR A 23 -1.43 -10.71 10.04
C THR A 23 -2.09 -11.56 11.10
N LEU A 24 -2.77 -10.90 12.04
CA LEU A 24 -3.53 -11.54 13.12
C LEU A 24 -4.99 -11.09 13.01
N LYS A 25 -5.93 -12.06 13.01
CA LYS A 25 -7.37 -11.79 13.06
C LYS A 25 -7.94 -12.28 14.38
N VAL A 26 -8.62 -11.41 15.11
CA VAL A 26 -9.29 -11.72 16.37
C VAL A 26 -10.70 -11.15 16.32
N LYS A 27 -11.71 -12.03 16.20
CA LYS A 27 -13.13 -11.64 16.03
C LYS A 27 -13.29 -10.69 14.83
N ASN A 28 -13.70 -9.45 15.10
CA ASN A 28 -13.93 -8.42 14.09
C ASN A 28 -12.69 -7.54 13.84
N HIS A 29 -11.59 -7.77 14.54
CA HIS A 29 -10.35 -7.02 14.42
C HIS A 29 -9.34 -7.75 13.52
N SER A 30 -8.62 -7.01 12.72
CA SER A 30 -7.43 -7.49 12.00
C SER A 30 -6.26 -6.55 12.26
N PHE A 31 -5.10 -7.13 12.52
CA PHE A 31 -3.85 -6.42 12.76
C PHE A 31 -2.81 -6.93 11.76
N GLY A 32 -2.02 -6.03 11.21
CA GLY A 32 -0.91 -6.37 10.34
C GLY A 32 0.34 -5.61 10.73
N LEU A 33 1.48 -6.28 10.70
CA LEU A 33 2.81 -5.69 10.85
C LEU A 33 3.67 -6.14 9.69
N GLY A 34 4.28 -5.20 8.99
CA GLY A 34 5.11 -5.48 7.84
C GLY A 34 6.48 -4.81 7.93
N TYR A 35 7.44 -5.43 7.29
CA TYR A 35 8.75 -4.88 7.01
C TYR A 35 9.10 -5.15 5.56
N GLN A 36 9.63 -4.14 4.87
CA GLN A 36 10.14 -4.28 3.52
C GLN A 36 11.49 -3.56 3.41
N GLN A 37 12.40 -4.11 2.63
CA GLN A 37 13.67 -3.51 2.32
C GLN A 37 13.99 -3.68 0.84
N ILE A 38 14.44 -2.58 0.22
CA ILE A 38 15.03 -2.58 -1.11
C ILE A 38 16.55 -2.62 -0.95
N ILE A 39 17.20 -3.57 -1.62
CA ILE A 39 18.64 -3.80 -1.53
C ILE A 39 19.18 -3.78 -2.97
N GLY A 40 20.27 -3.05 -3.23
CA GLY A 40 20.92 -3.01 -4.53
C GLY A 40 21.36 -1.60 -4.92
N GLU A 41 21.73 -1.45 -6.19
CA GLU A 41 22.31 -0.21 -6.72
C GLU A 41 21.25 0.72 -7.35
N SER A 42 19.98 0.26 -7.41
CA SER A 42 18.86 1.02 -7.97
C SER A 42 17.60 0.94 -7.12
N ALA A 43 16.61 1.80 -7.40
CA ALA A 43 15.24 1.61 -6.94
C ALA A 43 14.68 0.32 -7.55
N TYR A 44 13.73 -0.33 -6.86
CA TYR A 44 13.06 -1.48 -7.43
C TYR A 44 12.14 -1.02 -8.57
N PRO A 45 12.29 -1.59 -9.78
CA PRO A 45 11.55 -1.12 -10.95
C PRO A 45 10.07 -1.47 -10.82
N LEU A 46 9.22 -0.53 -11.20
CA LEU A 46 7.80 -0.73 -11.43
C LEU A 46 7.55 -0.65 -12.94
N PRO A 47 7.55 -1.78 -13.66
CA PRO A 47 7.11 -1.75 -15.05
C PRO A 47 5.63 -1.36 -15.10
N ASP A 48 5.32 -0.28 -15.78
CA ASP A 48 3.96 0.25 -15.91
C ASP A 48 2.94 -0.84 -16.25
N GLY A 49 2.01 -1.07 -15.31
CA GLY A 49 0.82 -1.89 -15.52
C GLY A 49 1.01 -3.41 -15.56
N PHE A 50 2.22 -3.94 -15.40
CA PHE A 50 2.50 -5.37 -15.57
C PHE A 50 2.81 -6.16 -14.30
N LEU A 51 3.15 -5.51 -13.20
CA LEU A 51 3.37 -6.22 -11.95
C LEU A 51 2.11 -6.20 -11.10
N PRO A 52 1.60 -7.37 -10.69
CA PRO A 52 0.54 -7.42 -9.70
C PRO A 52 1.05 -6.82 -8.40
N GLU A 53 0.21 -6.05 -7.73
CA GLU A 53 0.42 -5.39 -6.43
C GLU A 53 0.93 -6.33 -5.31
N THR A 54 0.94 -7.63 -5.58
CA THR A 54 1.33 -8.70 -4.66
C THR A 54 2.82 -8.78 -4.34
N TYR A 55 3.68 -8.08 -5.09
CA TYR A 55 5.13 -8.13 -4.85
C TYR A 55 5.60 -7.19 -3.74
N PHE A 56 4.79 -6.16 -3.42
CA PHE A 56 5.11 -5.20 -2.39
C PHE A 56 4.12 -5.30 -1.25
N ILE A 57 4.60 -5.61 -0.06
CA ILE A 57 3.74 -5.61 1.13
C ILE A 57 3.33 -4.19 1.53
N ASN A 58 4.15 -3.20 1.15
CA ASN A 58 3.96 -1.78 1.47
C ASN A 58 3.42 -0.99 0.28
N TRP A 59 2.75 -1.66 -0.65
CA TRP A 59 2.10 -0.97 -1.75
C TRP A 59 0.94 -0.12 -1.23
N ASN A 60 1.14 1.17 -1.30
CA ASN A 60 0.15 2.20 -1.10
C ASN A 60 0.11 3.09 -2.34
N THR A 61 -0.16 4.37 -2.20
CA THR A 61 -0.10 5.30 -3.32
C THR A 61 1.33 5.54 -3.79
N THR A 62 2.31 5.49 -2.90
CA THR A 62 3.72 5.79 -3.18
C THR A 62 4.65 4.58 -3.28
N GLY A 63 4.23 3.39 -2.89
CA GLY A 63 4.94 2.14 -3.15
C GLY A 63 6.19 1.82 -2.30
N PHE A 64 6.88 2.77 -1.71
CA PHE A 64 8.05 2.57 -0.84
C PHE A 64 9.13 1.64 -1.43
N PHE A 65 9.64 1.98 -2.61
CA PHE A 65 10.55 1.12 -3.38
C PHE A 65 11.86 1.81 -3.82
N LYS A 66 12.24 2.88 -3.13
CA LYS A 66 13.47 3.61 -3.43
C LYS A 66 14.71 2.80 -3.05
N GLN A 67 15.85 3.09 -3.69
CA GLN A 67 17.11 2.43 -3.38
C GLN A 67 17.44 2.56 -1.88
N ASP A 68 17.87 1.44 -1.26
CA ASP A 68 18.23 1.31 0.16
C ASP A 68 17.07 1.53 1.14
N GLU A 69 15.86 1.79 0.65
CA GLU A 69 14.72 2.07 1.50
C GLU A 69 14.36 0.88 2.39
N LYS A 70 14.16 1.19 3.68
CA LYS A 70 13.56 0.31 4.67
C LYS A 70 12.22 0.87 5.07
N SER A 71 11.18 0.06 4.98
CA SER A 71 9.84 0.51 5.31
C SER A 71 9.15 -0.43 6.29
N TYR A 72 8.34 0.18 7.15
CA TYR A 72 7.61 -0.47 8.24
C TYR A 72 6.13 -0.20 8.05
N HIS A 73 5.32 -1.24 8.11
CA HIS A 73 3.90 -1.18 7.81
C HIS A 73 3.08 -1.62 9.01
N PHE A 74 2.13 -0.78 9.40
CA PHE A 74 1.09 -1.09 10.38
C PHE A 74 -0.27 -1.06 9.71
N ILE A 75 -1.08 -2.10 9.94
CA ILE A 75 -2.46 -2.21 9.44
C ILE A 75 -3.37 -2.51 10.62
N TYR A 76 -4.49 -1.81 10.69
CA TYR A 76 -5.59 -2.16 11.58
C TYR A 76 -6.90 -2.14 10.82
N GLY A 77 -7.65 -3.24 10.88
CA GLY A 77 -8.98 -3.35 10.28
C GLY A 77 -10.05 -3.69 11.32
N TYR A 78 -11.24 -3.18 11.10
CA TYR A 78 -12.43 -3.53 11.89
C TYR A 78 -13.63 -3.81 10.99
N ASP A 79 -14.27 -4.97 11.21
CA ASP A 79 -15.51 -5.37 10.56
C ASP A 79 -16.70 -5.04 11.49
N PHE A 80 -17.52 -4.09 11.06
CA PHE A 80 -18.69 -3.61 11.82
C PHE A 80 -19.92 -4.52 11.68
N LYS A 81 -19.77 -5.75 11.16
CA LYS A 81 -20.88 -6.64 10.85
C LYS A 81 -21.93 -6.82 11.95
N ASP A 82 -21.51 -6.73 13.24
CA ASP A 82 -22.37 -6.89 14.40
C ASP A 82 -23.23 -5.64 14.67
N TYR A 83 -22.89 -4.49 14.08
CA TYR A 83 -23.58 -3.20 14.25
C TYR A 83 -24.14 -2.69 12.92
N VAL A 84 -23.34 -2.71 11.88
CA VAL A 84 -23.67 -2.25 10.53
C VAL A 84 -23.21 -3.31 9.53
N PRO A 85 -24.03 -4.32 9.20
CA PRO A 85 -23.67 -5.34 8.25
C PRO A 85 -23.20 -4.75 6.91
N GLY A 86 -22.05 -5.23 6.40
CA GLY A 86 -21.45 -4.75 5.16
C GLY A 86 -20.48 -3.60 5.32
N LEU A 87 -20.38 -2.98 6.51
CA LEU A 87 -19.39 -1.93 6.78
C LEU A 87 -18.11 -2.51 7.33
N ASN A 88 -16.97 -2.13 6.74
CA ASN A 88 -15.66 -2.37 7.31
C ASN A 88 -14.74 -1.15 7.10
N THR A 89 -13.76 -1.01 7.98
CA THR A 89 -12.77 0.05 7.90
C THR A 89 -11.37 -0.55 8.01
N THR A 90 -10.41 0.08 7.35
CA THR A 90 -8.99 -0.27 7.46
C THR A 90 -8.19 1.02 7.58
N PHE A 91 -7.34 1.08 8.59
CA PHE A 91 -6.28 2.06 8.73
C PHE A 91 -4.96 1.39 8.31
N LYS A 92 -4.17 2.08 7.49
CA LYS A 92 -2.82 1.67 7.10
C LYS A 92 -1.87 2.81 7.37
N TYR A 93 -0.70 2.50 7.89
CA TYR A 93 0.39 3.45 8.05
C TYR A 93 1.70 2.80 7.62
N VAL A 94 2.41 3.44 6.70
CA VAL A 94 3.75 3.02 6.28
C VAL A 94 4.72 4.16 6.56
N TYR A 95 5.88 3.80 7.06
CA TYR A 95 7.01 4.70 7.24
C TYR A 95 8.22 4.11 6.54
N GLY A 96 8.90 4.92 5.71
CA GLY A 96 10.11 4.55 4.97
C GLY A 96 11.26 5.48 5.29
N ASP A 97 12.46 4.92 5.43
CA ASP A 97 13.69 5.67 5.63
C ASP A 97 14.90 5.00 4.94
N HIS A 98 16.13 5.49 5.20
CA HIS A 98 17.41 5.00 4.66
C HIS A 98 17.64 5.27 3.17
N PHE A 99 16.73 5.87 2.46
CA PHE A 99 16.94 6.30 1.07
C PHE A 99 17.46 7.73 0.98
N LYS A 100 17.90 8.12 -0.22
CA LYS A 100 18.43 9.46 -0.50
C LYS A 100 17.69 10.10 -1.66
N THR A 101 17.69 11.44 -1.65
CA THR A 101 17.31 12.25 -2.82
C THR A 101 18.38 12.17 -3.90
N ALA A 102 18.11 12.66 -5.11
CA ALA A 102 19.07 12.66 -6.23
C ALA A 102 20.35 13.46 -5.92
N ASP A 103 20.25 14.47 -5.06
CA ASP A 103 21.38 15.28 -4.56
C ASP A 103 22.06 14.69 -3.31
N GLY A 104 21.70 13.46 -2.91
CA GLY A 104 22.36 12.68 -1.87
C GLY A 104 21.92 12.98 -0.44
N LEU A 105 20.87 13.78 -0.22
CA LEU A 105 20.34 14.07 1.11
C LEU A 105 19.59 12.85 1.68
N LYS A 106 19.82 12.53 2.93
CA LYS A 106 19.05 11.49 3.64
C LYS A 106 17.58 11.87 3.73
N ASN A 107 16.73 11.01 3.21
CA ASN A 107 15.30 11.23 3.16
C ASN A 107 14.51 10.20 3.98
N LYS A 108 13.26 10.51 4.22
CA LYS A 108 12.25 9.66 4.86
C LYS A 108 10.88 10.06 4.36
N GLU A 109 9.97 9.10 4.35
CA GLU A 109 8.59 9.32 3.93
C GLU A 109 7.61 8.52 4.79
N SER A 110 6.35 8.93 4.77
CA SER A 110 5.27 8.15 5.39
C SER A 110 3.97 8.33 4.64
N GLU A 111 3.11 7.32 4.72
CA GLU A 111 1.77 7.39 4.16
C GLU A 111 0.77 6.78 5.12
N ALA A 112 -0.28 7.56 5.44
CA ALA A 112 -1.43 7.12 6.20
C ALA A 112 -2.64 6.98 5.28
N ASN A 113 -3.34 5.85 5.36
CA ASN A 113 -4.58 5.63 4.64
C ASN A 113 -5.71 5.27 5.60
N VAL A 114 -6.89 5.84 5.37
CA VAL A 114 -8.15 5.41 5.97
C VAL A 114 -9.04 4.91 4.85
N ILE A 115 -9.42 3.64 4.89
CA ILE A 115 -10.25 2.99 3.88
C ILE A 115 -11.55 2.59 4.55
N VAL A 116 -12.68 3.04 4.00
CA VAL A 116 -14.03 2.69 4.44
C VAL A 116 -14.74 1.99 3.29
N ASN A 117 -15.20 0.77 3.52
CA ASN A 117 -15.96 0.00 2.54
C ASN A 117 -17.36 -0.27 3.10
N TYR A 118 -18.37 -0.10 2.28
CA TYR A 118 -19.75 -0.42 2.63
C TYR A 118 -20.45 -1.19 1.49
N ALA A 119 -20.69 -2.48 1.71
CA ALA A 119 -21.52 -3.28 0.82
C ALA A 119 -22.99 -3.08 1.20
N LEU A 120 -23.81 -2.55 0.30
CA LEU A 120 -25.21 -2.27 0.56
C LEU A 120 -25.99 -3.57 0.75
N GLN A 121 -26.81 -3.62 1.83
CA GLN A 121 -27.49 -4.84 2.26
C GLN A 121 -28.93 -4.95 1.73
N GLN A 122 -29.50 -3.87 1.19
CA GLN A 122 -30.85 -3.86 0.66
C GLN A 122 -30.98 -4.79 -0.56
N PRO A 123 -32.02 -5.62 -0.66
CA PRO A 123 -32.17 -6.61 -1.74
C PRO A 123 -32.09 -6.02 -3.14
N PHE A 124 -32.65 -4.81 -3.37
CA PHE A 124 -32.65 -4.13 -4.67
C PHE A 124 -31.30 -3.45 -5.01
N LEU A 125 -30.40 -3.27 -4.02
CA LEU A 125 -29.05 -2.75 -4.19
C LEU A 125 -27.98 -3.85 -4.07
N LYS A 126 -28.39 -5.11 -4.08
CA LYS A 126 -27.47 -6.24 -3.94
C LYS A 126 -26.41 -6.21 -5.03
N GLY A 127 -25.14 -6.27 -4.61
CA GLY A 127 -23.99 -6.18 -5.49
C GLY A 127 -23.40 -4.78 -5.61
N LEU A 128 -24.06 -3.75 -5.04
CA LEU A 128 -23.52 -2.40 -4.98
C LEU A 128 -22.67 -2.24 -3.71
N ALA A 129 -21.47 -1.67 -3.87
CA ALA A 129 -20.57 -1.34 -2.79
C ALA A 129 -19.99 0.06 -2.98
N LEU A 130 -19.84 0.78 -1.89
CA LEU A 130 -19.21 2.08 -1.82
C LEU A 130 -17.85 1.93 -1.14
N GLN A 131 -16.84 2.64 -1.65
CA GLN A 131 -15.54 2.73 -1.01
C GLN A 131 -15.11 4.19 -0.95
N TYR A 132 -14.61 4.58 0.22
CA TYR A 132 -13.93 5.84 0.44
C TYR A 132 -12.50 5.56 0.91
N ILE A 133 -11.53 6.27 0.32
CA ILE A 133 -10.13 6.20 0.73
C ILE A 133 -9.64 7.62 0.97
N PHE A 134 -9.16 7.89 2.17
CA PHE A 134 -8.36 9.07 2.51
C PHE A 134 -6.89 8.67 2.52
N ILE A 135 -6.03 9.48 1.89
CA ILE A 135 -4.59 9.29 1.78
C ILE A 135 -3.92 10.56 2.27
N ASN A 136 -2.93 10.41 3.14
CA ASN A 136 -2.02 11.50 3.51
C ASN A 136 -0.59 10.99 3.39
N TYR A 137 0.18 11.64 2.53
CA TYR A 137 1.59 11.34 2.27
C TYR A 137 2.47 12.53 2.67
N ASP A 138 3.50 12.24 3.44
CA ASP A 138 4.50 13.20 3.91
C ASP A 138 5.90 12.72 3.54
N VAL A 139 6.75 13.62 3.08
CA VAL A 139 8.14 13.34 2.75
C VAL A 139 9.06 14.49 3.20
N LYS A 140 10.16 14.14 3.85
CA LYS A 140 11.06 15.16 4.43
C LYS A 140 11.64 16.12 3.37
N HIS A 141 12.03 15.61 2.21
CA HIS A 141 12.55 16.37 1.08
C HIS A 141 11.79 15.95 -0.17
N GLY A 142 10.72 16.68 -0.50
CA GLY A 142 9.82 16.42 -1.63
C GLY A 142 8.50 17.16 -1.47
N ASN A 143 7.48 16.68 -2.15
CA ASN A 143 6.14 17.26 -2.12
C ASN A 143 5.19 16.33 -1.34
N ASP A 144 4.64 16.85 -0.26
CA ASP A 144 3.55 16.21 0.47
C ASP A 144 2.24 16.33 -0.31
N PHE A 145 1.32 15.39 -0.10
CA PHE A 145 -0.02 15.50 -0.64
C PHE A 145 -1.06 14.81 0.24
N SER A 146 -2.31 15.24 0.07
CA SER A 146 -3.47 14.52 0.59
C SER A 146 -4.48 14.30 -0.51
N GLU A 147 -5.15 13.14 -0.51
CA GLU A 147 -6.08 12.75 -1.55
C GLU A 147 -7.31 12.07 -0.95
N ASN A 148 -8.48 12.32 -1.57
CA ASN A 148 -9.74 11.64 -1.25
C ASN A 148 -10.23 10.93 -2.50
N ARG A 149 -10.49 9.61 -2.41
CA ARG A 149 -11.01 8.79 -3.49
C ARG A 149 -12.36 8.21 -3.12
N PHE A 150 -13.33 8.31 -4.03
CA PHE A 150 -14.64 7.68 -3.89
C PHE A 150 -14.85 6.71 -5.05
N PHE A 151 -15.27 5.49 -4.71
CA PHE A 151 -15.59 4.46 -5.68
C PHE A 151 -17.00 3.92 -5.45
N VAL A 152 -17.69 3.67 -6.55
CA VAL A 152 -18.96 2.94 -6.58
C VAL A 152 -18.72 1.70 -7.41
N ASN A 153 -18.81 0.54 -6.79
CA ASN A 153 -18.58 -0.75 -7.44
C ASN A 153 -19.89 -1.53 -7.53
N TYR A 154 -20.17 -2.11 -8.68
CA TYR A 154 -21.31 -3.00 -8.87
C TYR A 154 -20.85 -4.33 -9.44
N SER A 155 -21.25 -5.43 -8.79
CA SER A 155 -21.00 -6.78 -9.28
C SER A 155 -22.30 -7.59 -9.27
N LYS A 156 -22.58 -8.27 -10.40
CA LYS A 156 -23.71 -9.19 -10.53
C LYS A 156 -23.19 -10.56 -10.97
N LYS A 157 -23.52 -11.61 -10.20
CA LYS A 157 -23.32 -12.99 -10.64
C LYS A 157 -24.55 -13.40 -11.44
N PHE A 158 -24.34 -13.93 -12.61
CA PHE A 158 -25.36 -14.50 -13.48
C PHE A 158 -25.46 -16.00 -13.23
#